data_f9dd01d402db374d7cbf1d8cb4d70b59
#
_entry.id   f9dd01d402db374d7cbf1d8cb4d70b59
#
_cell.length_a   1.000
_cell.length_b   1.000
_cell.length_c   1.000
_cell.angle_alpha   90.00
_cell.angle_beta   90.00
_cell.angle_gamma   90.00
#
_symmetry.space_group_name_H-M   'P 1'
#
loop_
_entity.id
_entity.type
_entity.pdbx_description
1 polymer ?
#
loop_
_entity_poly.entity_id
_entity_poly.type
_entity_poly.pdbx_seq_one_letter_code
_entity_poly.pdbx_strand_id
1 'polypeptide(L)'
;MLNRRHLRIKVLQALYAYYQADEQSFRKVETELFNAIDRIYDLYLYLLLTMPELRDIAEHRIEENKKKIRPTEEDLTPNRKFVDNVLIERIANDAKLIRVSEVNKVNWLGDEKHELLRKMFLNMRESETFFEHMNNGATGFEADKAMLLDLFKSDIANFPLLYSYFEEESIHWIDDIDLACSMVVKTIKSIEEEGERAGIMDLYKDEEDEQEFVRVLLRKTISMDSENEKVIDHLTTNWELDRIAKMDTILMKMAITEFQMFTT
;
A
#
# COMPACT_ATOMS: atom_id res chain seq x y z
N MET A 1 -5.57 -6.26 3.89
CA MET A 1 -5.15 -7.66 4.14
C MET A 1 -4.61 -8.27 2.87
N LEU A 2 -3.44 -8.86 2.98
CA LEU A 2 -2.84 -9.68 1.94
C LEU A 2 -3.69 -10.94 1.71
N ASN A 3 -3.48 -11.57 0.58
CA ASN A 3 -4.03 -12.89 0.28
C ASN A 3 -2.91 -13.81 -0.23
N ARG A 4 -3.18 -15.11 -0.33
CA ARG A 4 -2.20 -16.12 -0.77
C ARG A 4 -1.53 -15.78 -2.11
N ARG A 5 -2.20 -15.08 -3.03
CA ARG A 5 -1.62 -14.63 -4.29
C ARG A 5 -0.48 -13.64 -4.05
N HIS A 6 -0.69 -12.63 -3.19
CA HIS A 6 0.33 -11.63 -2.89
C HIS A 6 1.54 -12.28 -2.18
N LEU A 7 1.27 -13.19 -1.25
CA LEU A 7 2.32 -13.93 -0.54
C LEU A 7 3.15 -14.78 -1.49
N ARG A 8 2.52 -15.47 -2.47
CA ARG A 8 3.25 -16.22 -3.52
C ARG A 8 4.16 -15.33 -4.34
N ILE A 9 3.71 -14.12 -4.70
CA ILE A 9 4.54 -13.16 -5.44
C ILE A 9 5.78 -12.80 -4.63
N LYS A 10 5.64 -12.51 -3.33
CA LYS A 10 6.78 -12.21 -2.46
C LYS A 10 7.74 -13.40 -2.30
N VAL A 11 7.22 -14.61 -2.15
CA VAL A 11 8.05 -15.82 -2.13
C VAL A 11 8.78 -16.01 -3.46
N LEU A 12 8.12 -15.78 -4.61
CA LEU A 12 8.75 -15.86 -5.93
C LEU A 12 9.88 -14.84 -6.08
N GLN A 13 9.68 -13.60 -5.65
CA GLN A 13 10.73 -12.57 -5.67
C GLN A 13 11.93 -12.98 -4.81
N ALA A 14 11.68 -13.52 -3.61
CA ALA A 14 12.72 -14.01 -2.72
C ALA A 14 13.49 -15.22 -3.30
N LEU A 15 12.77 -16.17 -3.91
CA LEU A 15 13.38 -17.31 -4.60
C LEU A 15 14.23 -16.86 -5.79
N TYR A 16 13.73 -15.92 -6.58
CA TYR A 16 14.48 -15.37 -7.69
C TYR A 16 15.78 -14.72 -7.22
N ALA A 17 15.74 -13.90 -6.18
CA ALA A 17 16.91 -13.30 -5.56
C ALA A 17 17.88 -14.37 -5.03
N TYR A 18 17.36 -15.41 -4.38
CA TYR A 18 18.15 -16.53 -3.88
C TYR A 18 18.93 -17.25 -5.00
N TYR A 19 18.25 -17.57 -6.10
CA TYR A 19 18.88 -18.28 -7.23
C TYR A 19 19.77 -17.40 -8.11
N GLN A 20 19.73 -16.09 -7.95
CA GLN A 20 20.62 -15.16 -8.67
C GLN A 20 21.92 -14.87 -7.93
N ALA A 21 21.96 -15.08 -6.63
CA ALA A 21 23.14 -14.81 -5.83
C ALA A 21 24.08 -16.01 -5.78
N ASP A 22 25.39 -15.78 -5.91
CA ASP A 22 26.42 -16.83 -5.90
C ASP A 22 26.53 -17.50 -4.52
N GLU A 23 26.33 -16.76 -3.42
CA GLU A 23 26.32 -17.29 -2.06
C GLU A 23 25.32 -16.50 -1.20
N GLN A 24 24.11 -17.03 -1.03
CA GLN A 24 23.18 -16.46 -0.03
C GLN A 24 22.86 -17.43 1.10
N SER A 25 22.97 -16.92 2.31
CA SER A 25 22.45 -17.63 3.47
C SER A 25 20.93 -17.69 3.39
N PHE A 26 20.35 -18.87 3.43
CA PHE A 26 18.91 -19.12 3.52
C PHE A 26 18.22 -18.21 4.56
N ARG A 27 18.84 -18.07 5.75
CA ARG A 27 18.33 -17.25 6.84
C ARG A 27 18.21 -15.77 6.45
N LYS A 28 19.14 -15.26 5.63
CA LYS A 28 19.11 -13.88 5.12
C LYS A 28 17.92 -13.67 4.17
N VAL A 29 17.71 -14.60 3.24
CA VAL A 29 16.60 -14.53 2.28
C VAL A 29 15.24 -14.57 2.97
N GLU A 30 15.10 -15.43 3.97
CA GLU A 30 13.86 -15.49 4.77
C GLU A 30 13.61 -14.18 5.52
N THR A 31 14.64 -13.61 6.15
CA THR A 31 14.51 -12.31 6.84
C THR A 31 14.11 -11.20 5.86
N GLU A 32 14.75 -11.12 4.70
CA GLU A 32 14.42 -10.11 3.67
C GLU A 32 13.01 -10.29 3.10
N LEU A 33 12.55 -11.55 2.96
CA LEU A 33 11.19 -11.83 2.53
C LEU A 33 10.15 -11.25 3.51
N PHE A 34 10.32 -11.50 4.81
CA PHE A 34 9.40 -10.95 5.82
C PHE A 34 9.50 -9.43 5.90
N ASN A 35 10.70 -8.86 5.84
CA ASN A 35 10.89 -7.42 5.73
C ASN A 35 10.12 -6.83 4.53
N ALA A 36 10.23 -7.48 3.35
CA ALA A 36 9.53 -7.03 2.15
C ALA A 36 8.00 -7.08 2.30
N ILE A 37 7.48 -8.09 3.02
CA ILE A 37 6.04 -8.19 3.31
C ILE A 37 5.60 -7.09 4.29
N ASP A 38 6.36 -6.86 5.36
CA ASP A 38 6.05 -5.84 6.37
C ASP A 38 6.08 -4.43 5.76
N ARG A 39 6.97 -4.18 4.79
CA ARG A 39 7.04 -2.89 4.08
C ARG A 39 5.78 -2.55 3.28
N ILE A 40 4.99 -3.54 2.85
CA ILE A 40 3.67 -3.30 2.24
C ILE A 40 2.74 -2.59 3.24
N TYR A 41 2.83 -2.98 4.51
CA TYR A 41 2.02 -2.35 5.55
C TYR A 41 2.43 -0.91 5.83
N ASP A 42 3.73 -0.64 5.85
CA ASP A 42 4.24 0.73 5.98
C ASP A 42 3.72 1.62 4.84
N LEU A 43 3.76 1.14 3.61
CA LEU A 43 3.24 1.86 2.45
C LEU A 43 1.73 2.14 2.55
N TYR A 44 0.95 1.16 3.00
CA TYR A 44 -0.47 1.34 3.28
C TYR A 44 -0.73 2.40 4.35
N LEU A 45 0.06 2.43 5.42
CA LEU A 45 -0.03 3.45 6.47
C LEU A 45 0.34 4.84 5.96
N TYR A 46 1.40 4.98 5.15
CA TYR A 46 1.76 6.24 4.49
C TYR A 46 0.61 6.80 3.67
N LEU A 47 -0.02 5.95 2.85
CA LEU A 47 -1.15 6.35 2.01
C LEU A 47 -2.39 6.75 2.83
N LEU A 48 -2.66 6.08 3.95
CA LEU A 48 -3.75 6.48 4.86
C LEU A 48 -3.47 7.82 5.53
N LEU A 49 -2.24 8.04 6.01
CA LEU A 49 -1.84 9.29 6.66
C LEU A 49 -1.81 10.47 5.70
N THR A 50 -1.71 10.26 4.40
CA THR A 50 -1.72 11.32 3.40
C THR A 50 -3.00 12.17 3.47
N MET A 51 -4.16 11.55 3.72
CA MET A 51 -5.45 12.28 3.73
C MET A 51 -5.57 13.25 4.92
N PRO A 52 -5.29 12.87 6.18
CA PRO A 52 -5.20 13.81 7.29
C PRO A 52 -4.21 14.96 7.06
N GLU A 53 -3.03 14.66 6.52
CA GLU A 53 -2.01 15.68 6.25
C GLU A 53 -2.48 16.70 5.18
N LEU A 54 -3.12 16.24 4.11
CA LEU A 54 -3.69 17.13 3.11
C LEU A 54 -4.82 18.00 3.70
N ARG A 55 -5.63 17.46 4.61
CA ARG A 55 -6.63 18.23 5.35
C ARG A 55 -5.98 19.32 6.20
N ASP A 56 -4.93 19.00 6.93
CA ASP A 56 -4.23 19.94 7.80
C ASP A 56 -3.54 21.05 6.97
N ILE A 57 -3.00 20.74 5.80
CA ILE A 57 -2.51 21.74 4.83
C ILE A 57 -3.65 22.66 4.36
N ALA A 58 -4.83 22.09 4.07
CA ALA A 58 -6.00 22.85 3.66
C ALA A 58 -6.50 23.80 4.79
N GLU A 59 -6.61 23.28 6.00
CA GLU A 59 -6.99 24.05 7.19
C GLU A 59 -6.03 25.23 7.45
N HIS A 60 -4.73 24.94 7.45
CA HIS A 60 -3.70 25.96 7.64
C HIS A 60 -3.81 27.06 6.58
N ARG A 61 -4.02 26.69 5.32
CA ARG A 61 -4.21 27.67 4.23
C ARG A 61 -5.46 28.52 4.42
N ILE A 62 -6.56 27.95 4.89
CA ILE A 62 -7.78 28.70 5.23
C ILE A 62 -7.47 29.74 6.31
N GLU A 63 -6.79 29.34 7.38
CA GLU A 63 -6.46 30.24 8.47
C GLU A 63 -5.46 31.34 8.07
N GLU A 64 -4.51 31.04 7.19
CA GLU A 64 -3.60 32.06 6.63
C GLU A 64 -4.36 33.05 5.73
N ASN A 65 -5.29 32.57 4.91
CA ASN A 65 -6.08 33.43 4.04
C ASN A 65 -6.93 34.44 4.82
N LYS A 66 -7.52 34.02 5.95
CA LYS A 66 -8.29 34.92 6.85
C LYS A 66 -7.41 36.05 7.44
N LYS A 67 -6.09 35.82 7.59
CA LYS A 67 -5.13 36.79 8.17
C LYS A 67 -4.54 37.76 7.15
N LYS A 68 -4.90 37.68 5.86
CA LYS A 68 -4.46 38.62 4.84
C LYS A 68 -4.79 40.07 5.22
N ILE A 69 -3.99 41.02 4.81
CA ILE A 69 -4.23 42.46 5.05
C ILE A 69 -5.56 42.90 4.44
N ARG A 70 -5.98 42.27 3.34
CA ARG A 70 -7.27 42.51 2.64
C ARG A 70 -7.86 41.18 2.26
N PRO A 71 -8.49 40.46 3.20
CA PRO A 71 -9.16 39.21 2.88
C PRO A 71 -10.36 39.45 1.97
N THR A 72 -10.60 38.56 1.03
CA THR A 72 -11.83 38.54 0.23
C THR A 72 -12.98 37.96 1.02
N GLU A 73 -14.20 38.04 0.51
CA GLU A 73 -15.36 37.38 1.12
C GLU A 73 -15.18 35.86 1.19
N GLU A 74 -14.57 35.25 0.14
CA GLU A 74 -14.22 33.85 0.12
C GLU A 74 -13.13 33.48 1.14
N ASP A 75 -12.17 34.35 1.42
CA ASP A 75 -11.16 34.16 2.46
C ASP A 75 -11.81 34.16 3.87
N LEU A 76 -12.86 34.95 4.09
CA LEU A 76 -13.54 35.06 5.38
C LEU A 76 -14.60 33.96 5.61
N THR A 77 -15.25 33.51 4.54
CA THR A 77 -16.27 32.44 4.54
C THR A 77 -15.89 31.31 3.57
N PRO A 78 -14.78 30.59 3.82
CA PRO A 78 -14.30 29.58 2.92
C PRO A 78 -15.21 28.36 2.87
N ASN A 79 -15.25 27.69 1.72
CA ASN A 79 -15.85 26.37 1.64
C ASN A 79 -14.99 25.37 2.41
N ARG A 80 -15.53 24.82 3.48
CA ARG A 80 -14.82 23.89 4.40
C ARG A 80 -15.10 22.41 4.13
N LYS A 81 -15.86 22.09 3.08
CA LYS A 81 -16.36 20.73 2.82
C LYS A 81 -15.27 19.65 2.86
N PHE A 82 -14.07 19.94 2.32
CA PHE A 82 -12.93 18.99 2.38
C PHE A 82 -12.35 18.89 3.80
N VAL A 83 -12.17 20.02 4.47
CA VAL A 83 -11.56 20.07 5.81
C VAL A 83 -12.48 19.44 6.87
N ASP A 84 -13.79 19.66 6.73
CA ASP A 84 -14.80 19.15 7.67
C ASP A 84 -15.29 17.73 7.29
N ASN A 85 -14.62 17.02 6.36
CA ASN A 85 -14.95 15.66 5.95
C ASN A 85 -14.80 14.68 7.13
N VAL A 86 -15.89 14.06 7.53
CA VAL A 86 -15.96 13.22 8.74
C VAL A 86 -15.13 11.93 8.62
N LEU A 87 -14.89 11.40 7.40
CA LEU A 87 -14.08 10.21 7.22
C LEU A 87 -12.60 10.51 7.40
N ILE A 88 -12.14 11.67 6.93
CA ILE A 88 -10.75 12.11 7.15
C ILE A 88 -10.51 12.31 8.65
N GLU A 89 -11.45 12.90 9.36
CA GLU A 89 -11.36 13.07 10.81
C GLU A 89 -11.31 11.72 11.54
N ARG A 90 -12.15 10.75 11.15
CA ARG A 90 -12.12 9.39 11.73
C ARG A 90 -10.79 8.67 11.46
N ILE A 91 -10.21 8.81 10.26
CA ILE A 91 -8.91 8.25 9.94
C ILE A 91 -7.83 8.92 10.79
N ALA A 92 -7.83 10.25 10.89
CA ALA A 92 -6.86 11.01 11.68
C ALA A 92 -6.85 10.60 13.16
N ASN A 93 -8.03 10.30 13.73
CA ASN A 93 -8.22 9.96 15.13
C ASN A 93 -8.26 8.45 15.42
N ASP A 94 -8.02 7.59 14.41
CA ASP A 94 -8.04 6.14 14.63
C ASP A 94 -6.86 5.70 15.49
N ALA A 95 -7.16 5.20 16.70
CA ALA A 95 -6.16 4.81 17.69
C ALA A 95 -5.22 3.70 17.21
N LYS A 96 -5.70 2.81 16.31
CA LYS A 96 -4.87 1.76 15.72
C LYS A 96 -3.88 2.37 14.72
N LEU A 97 -4.35 3.27 13.84
CA LEU A 97 -3.48 3.96 12.88
C LEU A 97 -2.37 4.73 13.61
N ILE A 98 -2.71 5.53 14.60
CA ILE A 98 -1.74 6.31 15.39
C ILE A 98 -0.69 5.38 16.00
N ARG A 99 -1.14 4.37 16.74
CA ARG A 99 -0.22 3.44 17.43
C ARG A 99 0.71 2.70 16.46
N VAL A 100 0.16 2.17 15.36
CA VAL A 100 0.95 1.35 14.44
C VAL A 100 1.92 2.23 13.64
N SER A 101 1.50 3.42 13.24
CA SER A 101 2.38 4.38 12.56
C SER A 101 3.55 4.82 13.45
N GLU A 102 3.32 5.03 14.75
CA GLU A 102 4.39 5.33 15.72
C GLU A 102 5.38 4.17 15.86
N VAL A 103 4.88 2.94 16.02
CA VAL A 103 5.72 1.73 16.14
C VAL A 103 6.57 1.53 14.89
N ASN A 104 5.98 1.67 13.72
CA ASN A 104 6.66 1.48 12.42
C ASN A 104 7.45 2.71 11.98
N LYS A 105 7.36 3.84 12.75
CA LYS A 105 7.98 5.13 12.40
C LYS A 105 7.53 5.67 11.04
N VAL A 106 6.30 5.39 10.66
CA VAL A 106 5.68 5.90 9.44
C VAL A 106 5.06 7.26 9.73
N ASN A 107 5.55 8.30 9.07
CA ASN A 107 5.06 9.67 9.23
C ASN A 107 5.46 10.55 8.04
N TRP A 108 4.79 11.67 7.89
CA TRP A 108 5.06 12.68 6.87
C TRP A 108 5.90 13.87 7.40
N LEU A 109 6.77 13.63 8.40
CA LEU A 109 7.63 14.67 9.00
C LEU A 109 8.87 14.94 8.15
N GLY A 110 9.26 16.20 8.09
CA GLY A 110 10.45 16.68 7.37
C GLY A 110 10.09 17.55 6.17
N ASP A 111 11.01 18.47 5.81
CA ASP A 111 10.75 19.50 4.81
C ASP A 111 10.43 18.94 3.42
N GLU A 112 11.13 17.88 3.02
CA GLU A 112 10.93 17.22 1.73
C GLU A 112 9.55 16.58 1.62
N LYS A 113 9.14 15.82 2.64
CA LYS A 113 7.82 15.19 2.71
C LYS A 113 6.70 16.23 2.76
N HIS A 114 6.90 17.29 3.53
CA HIS A 114 5.93 18.37 3.62
C HIS A 114 5.78 19.12 2.28
N GLU A 115 6.87 19.36 1.56
CA GLU A 115 6.82 19.99 0.23
C GLU A 115 6.15 19.07 -0.81
N LEU A 116 6.36 17.74 -0.73
CA LEU A 116 5.65 16.77 -1.57
C LEU A 116 4.13 16.83 -1.34
N LEU A 117 3.70 16.80 -0.08
CA LEU A 117 2.28 16.90 0.28
C LEU A 117 1.69 18.25 -0.14
N ARG A 118 2.44 19.33 0.00
CA ARG A 118 2.01 20.65 -0.45
C ARG A 118 1.79 20.70 -1.96
N LYS A 119 2.68 20.12 -2.76
CA LYS A 119 2.52 20.00 -4.21
C LYS A 119 1.32 19.14 -4.58
N MET A 120 1.14 18.02 -3.87
CA MET A 120 -0.01 17.13 -4.07
C MET A 120 -1.32 17.87 -3.78
N PHE A 121 -1.40 18.62 -2.69
CA PHE A 121 -2.58 19.41 -2.34
C PHE A 121 -2.90 20.49 -3.39
N LEU A 122 -1.86 21.17 -3.90
CA LEU A 122 -2.05 22.18 -4.95
C LEU A 122 -2.58 21.54 -6.23
N ASN A 123 -2.00 20.40 -6.65
CA ASN A 123 -2.47 19.65 -7.82
C ASN A 123 -3.93 19.17 -7.64
N MET A 124 -4.25 18.59 -6.49
CA MET A 124 -5.61 18.14 -6.16
C MET A 124 -6.62 19.28 -6.23
N ARG A 125 -6.28 20.46 -5.72
CA ARG A 125 -7.19 21.64 -5.77
C ARG A 125 -7.51 22.12 -7.19
N GLU A 126 -6.64 21.86 -8.15
CA GLU A 126 -6.83 22.22 -9.56
C GLU A 126 -7.55 21.12 -10.35
N SER A 127 -7.82 19.95 -9.72
CA SER A 127 -8.48 18.84 -10.38
C SER A 127 -10.00 19.09 -10.54
N GLU A 128 -10.55 18.55 -11.61
CA GLU A 128 -11.99 18.55 -11.86
C GLU A 128 -12.76 17.84 -10.74
N THR A 129 -12.22 16.71 -10.28
CA THR A 129 -12.80 15.92 -9.18
C THR A 129 -12.96 16.75 -7.91
N PHE A 130 -11.92 17.47 -7.51
CA PHE A 130 -12.00 18.34 -6.33
C PHE A 130 -13.02 19.45 -6.52
N PHE A 131 -12.99 20.13 -7.68
CA PHE A 131 -13.93 21.19 -8.00
C PHE A 131 -15.39 20.71 -7.95
N GLU A 132 -15.70 19.57 -8.57
CA GLU A 132 -17.03 18.99 -8.57
C GLU A 132 -17.53 18.68 -7.16
N HIS A 133 -16.70 17.98 -6.35
CA HIS A 133 -17.09 17.65 -4.98
C HIS A 133 -17.28 18.89 -4.09
N MET A 134 -16.45 19.92 -4.26
CA MET A 134 -16.59 21.16 -3.49
C MET A 134 -17.85 21.97 -3.85
N ASN A 135 -18.40 21.79 -5.07
CA ASN A 135 -19.49 22.65 -5.58
C ASN A 135 -20.82 21.90 -5.85
N ASN A 136 -20.88 20.58 -5.71
CA ASN A 136 -22.08 19.79 -6.05
C ASN A 136 -23.26 19.90 -5.04
N GLY A 137 -23.09 20.60 -3.94
CA GLY A 137 -24.14 20.76 -2.91
C GLY A 137 -24.49 19.48 -2.11
N ALA A 138 -23.89 18.33 -2.42
CA ALA A 138 -24.11 17.09 -1.67
C ALA A 138 -23.46 17.18 -0.28
N THR A 139 -24.15 16.70 0.76
CA THR A 139 -23.68 16.73 2.16
C THR A 139 -23.98 15.40 2.85
N GLY A 140 -23.35 15.19 4.00
CA GLY A 140 -23.53 13.99 4.83
C GLY A 140 -22.53 12.88 4.52
N PHE A 141 -22.61 11.82 5.30
CA PHE A 141 -21.62 10.73 5.32
C PHE A 141 -21.30 10.12 3.94
N GLU A 142 -22.33 9.81 3.16
CA GLU A 142 -22.12 9.20 1.82
C GLU A 142 -21.48 10.19 0.84
N ALA A 143 -21.76 11.48 0.94
CA ALA A 143 -21.12 12.50 0.12
C ALA A 143 -19.63 12.67 0.51
N ASP A 144 -19.33 12.67 1.81
CA ASP A 144 -17.96 12.70 2.32
C ASP A 144 -17.17 11.47 1.91
N LYS A 145 -17.79 10.29 1.97
CA LYS A 145 -17.19 9.02 1.55
C LYS A 145 -16.91 8.98 0.06
N ALA A 146 -17.85 9.43 -0.77
CA ALA A 146 -17.69 9.53 -2.21
C ALA A 146 -16.52 10.49 -2.56
N MET A 147 -16.53 11.71 -1.96
CA MET A 147 -15.45 12.67 -2.13
C MET A 147 -14.08 12.07 -1.80
N LEU A 148 -13.94 11.44 -0.63
CA LEU A 148 -12.67 10.86 -0.20
C LEU A 148 -12.21 9.73 -1.12
N LEU A 149 -13.12 8.84 -1.56
CA LEU A 149 -12.81 7.76 -2.47
C LEU A 149 -12.36 8.26 -3.85
N ASP A 150 -13.04 9.27 -4.37
CA ASP A 150 -12.73 9.79 -5.70
C ASP A 150 -11.43 10.58 -5.69
N LEU A 151 -11.21 11.47 -4.71
CA LEU A 151 -9.96 12.19 -4.54
C LEU A 151 -8.77 11.25 -4.31
N PHE A 152 -8.95 10.20 -3.50
CA PHE A 152 -7.90 9.22 -3.31
C PHE A 152 -7.52 8.54 -4.61
N LYS A 153 -8.49 8.09 -5.41
CA LYS A 153 -8.22 7.36 -6.66
C LYS A 153 -7.69 8.26 -7.78
N SER A 154 -8.28 9.47 -7.96
CA SER A 154 -7.95 10.34 -9.09
C SER A 154 -6.69 11.16 -8.84
N ASP A 155 -6.55 11.70 -7.64
CA ASP A 155 -5.57 12.73 -7.34
C ASP A 155 -4.39 12.23 -6.49
N ILE A 156 -4.65 11.40 -5.46
CA ILE A 156 -3.60 10.92 -4.56
C ILE A 156 -2.89 9.72 -5.16
N ALA A 157 -3.63 8.63 -5.46
CA ALA A 157 -3.06 7.39 -6.00
C ALA A 157 -2.44 7.54 -7.39
N ASN A 158 -2.77 8.59 -8.14
CA ASN A 158 -2.21 8.87 -9.45
C ASN A 158 -1.20 10.04 -9.45
N PHE A 159 -0.79 10.53 -8.28
CA PHE A 159 0.14 11.65 -8.20
C PHE A 159 1.58 11.20 -8.53
N PRO A 160 2.18 11.64 -9.65
CA PRO A 160 3.45 11.07 -10.12
C PRO A 160 4.60 11.24 -9.14
N LEU A 161 4.67 12.38 -8.43
CA LEU A 161 5.74 12.64 -7.47
C LEU A 161 5.64 11.75 -6.23
N LEU A 162 4.45 11.24 -5.88
CA LEU A 162 4.30 10.28 -4.79
C LEU A 162 4.90 8.93 -5.16
N TYR A 163 4.70 8.48 -6.40
CA TYR A 163 5.32 7.26 -6.91
C TYR A 163 6.84 7.36 -6.90
N SER A 164 7.39 8.45 -7.47
CA SER A 164 8.85 8.69 -7.47
C SER A 164 9.42 8.71 -6.06
N TYR A 165 8.73 9.36 -5.12
CA TYR A 165 9.13 9.39 -3.72
C TYR A 165 9.18 7.99 -3.11
N PHE A 166 8.15 7.16 -3.30
CA PHE A 166 8.12 5.80 -2.76
C PHE A 166 9.16 4.88 -3.40
N GLU A 167 9.43 5.03 -4.71
CA GLU A 167 10.48 4.27 -5.40
C GLU A 167 11.88 4.62 -4.87
N GLU A 168 12.13 5.89 -4.53
CA GLU A 168 13.39 6.35 -3.95
C GLU A 168 13.55 5.90 -2.49
N GLU A 169 12.47 5.91 -1.69
CA GLU A 169 12.49 5.52 -0.28
C GLU A 169 12.72 4.02 -0.06
N SER A 170 12.19 3.16 -0.93
CA SER A 170 12.29 1.72 -0.74
C SER A 170 12.14 0.91 -2.02
N ILE A 171 13.16 0.13 -2.33
CA ILE A 171 13.12 -0.85 -3.43
C ILE A 171 11.97 -1.87 -3.28
N HIS A 172 11.52 -2.13 -2.05
CA HIS A 172 10.42 -3.06 -1.79
C HIS A 172 9.05 -2.53 -2.21
N TRP A 173 8.91 -1.21 -2.43
CA TRP A 173 7.63 -0.57 -2.71
C TRP A 173 7.29 -0.47 -4.19
N ILE A 174 8.27 -0.61 -5.08
CA ILE A 174 8.11 -0.42 -6.54
C ILE A 174 6.89 -1.19 -7.10
N ASP A 175 6.75 -2.46 -6.71
CA ASP A 175 5.68 -3.34 -7.20
C ASP A 175 4.43 -3.37 -6.30
N ASP A 176 4.46 -2.70 -5.13
CA ASP A 176 3.42 -2.84 -4.10
C ASP A 176 2.49 -1.63 -3.97
N ILE A 177 2.78 -0.52 -4.66
CA ILE A 177 2.02 0.73 -4.55
C ILE A 177 0.54 0.50 -4.88
N ASP A 178 0.24 -0.18 -5.99
CA ASP A 178 -1.14 -0.48 -6.41
C ASP A 178 -1.87 -1.37 -5.40
N LEU A 179 -1.16 -2.31 -4.78
CA LEU A 179 -1.70 -3.16 -3.73
C LEU A 179 -2.06 -2.33 -2.50
N ALA A 180 -1.16 -1.47 -2.04
CA ALA A 180 -1.39 -0.59 -0.90
C ALA A 180 -2.53 0.41 -1.18
N CYS A 181 -2.61 1.01 -2.37
CA CYS A 181 -3.73 1.84 -2.81
C CYS A 181 -5.06 1.07 -2.76
N SER A 182 -5.06 -0.18 -3.23
CA SER A 182 -6.23 -1.08 -3.17
C SER A 182 -6.67 -1.37 -1.74
N MET A 183 -5.72 -1.50 -0.80
CA MET A 183 -6.02 -1.67 0.63
C MET A 183 -6.65 -0.40 1.22
N VAL A 184 -6.13 0.78 0.89
CA VAL A 184 -6.72 2.07 1.32
C VAL A 184 -8.16 2.22 0.81
N VAL A 185 -8.40 1.95 -0.48
CA VAL A 185 -9.77 2.00 -1.04
C VAL A 185 -10.72 1.04 -0.32
N LYS A 186 -10.26 -0.16 0.04
CA LYS A 186 -11.08 -1.10 0.82
C LYS A 186 -11.37 -0.58 2.23
N THR A 187 -10.37 0.01 2.89
CA THR A 187 -10.55 0.64 4.21
C THR A 187 -11.59 1.75 4.16
N ILE A 188 -11.48 2.71 3.22
CA ILE A 188 -12.45 3.80 3.09
C ILE A 188 -13.86 3.24 2.83
N LYS A 189 -13.99 2.24 1.97
CA LYS A 189 -15.28 1.60 1.67
C LYS A 189 -15.90 0.90 2.88
N SER A 190 -15.07 0.35 3.78
CA SER A 190 -15.54 -0.37 4.97
C SER A 190 -15.94 0.55 6.13
N ILE A 191 -15.67 1.85 6.06
CA ILE A 191 -16.12 2.80 7.08
C ILE A 191 -17.65 2.90 7.00
N GLU A 192 -18.32 2.64 8.12
CA GLU A 192 -19.79 2.71 8.26
C GLU A 192 -20.20 3.98 8.96
N GLU A 193 -21.39 4.51 8.64
CA GLU A 193 -21.89 5.77 9.20
C GLU A 193 -22.00 5.73 10.72
N GLU A 194 -22.54 4.64 11.25
CA GLU A 194 -22.74 4.45 12.70
C GLU A 194 -21.43 4.10 13.46
N GLY A 195 -20.34 3.82 12.73
CA GLY A 195 -19.05 3.46 13.31
C GLY A 195 -18.25 4.67 13.79
N GLU A 196 -17.54 4.51 14.91
CA GLU A 196 -16.62 5.54 15.43
C GLU A 196 -15.19 5.41 14.87
N ARG A 197 -14.83 4.25 14.29
CA ARG A 197 -13.48 3.91 13.85
C ARG A 197 -13.38 3.83 12.34
N ALA A 198 -12.19 4.11 11.82
CA ALA A 198 -11.90 3.95 10.41
C ALA A 198 -11.73 2.47 9.97
N GLY A 199 -11.54 1.57 10.92
CA GLY A 199 -11.42 0.15 10.62
C GLY A 199 -10.14 -0.21 9.88
N ILE A 200 -9.00 0.31 10.37
CA ILE A 200 -7.69 0.07 9.78
C ILE A 200 -7.41 -1.43 9.67
N MET A 201 -7.12 -1.88 8.46
CA MET A 201 -6.93 -3.31 8.16
C MET A 201 -5.62 -3.81 8.77
N ASP A 202 -5.59 -5.10 9.13
CA ASP A 202 -4.33 -5.78 9.43
C ASP A 202 -3.62 -6.21 8.13
N LEU A 203 -2.31 -6.38 8.21
CA LEU A 203 -1.52 -6.86 7.08
C LEU A 203 -1.95 -8.28 6.69
N TYR A 204 -2.05 -9.16 7.67
CA TYR A 204 -2.49 -10.54 7.54
C TYR A 204 -3.96 -10.70 7.93
N LYS A 205 -4.61 -11.72 7.39
CA LYS A 205 -5.93 -12.17 7.83
C LYS A 205 -5.80 -13.10 9.05
N ASP A 206 -4.85 -14.03 8.96
CA ASP A 206 -4.39 -14.91 10.02
C ASP A 206 -2.86 -14.91 9.98
N GLU A 207 -2.25 -14.21 10.92
CA GLU A 207 -0.81 -13.95 10.87
C GLU A 207 0.01 -15.23 10.99
N GLU A 208 -0.38 -16.13 11.90
CA GLU A 208 0.36 -17.38 12.15
C GLU A 208 0.29 -18.32 10.92
N ASP A 209 -0.91 -18.53 10.38
CA ASP A 209 -1.12 -19.38 9.20
C ASP A 209 -0.45 -18.82 7.95
N GLU A 210 -0.54 -17.51 7.73
CA GLU A 210 0.01 -16.86 6.53
C GLU A 210 1.54 -16.75 6.59
N GLN A 211 2.13 -16.48 7.75
CA GLN A 211 3.57 -16.50 7.94
C GLN A 211 4.14 -17.93 7.80
N GLU A 212 3.47 -18.93 8.35
CA GLU A 212 3.91 -20.31 8.20
C GLU A 212 3.83 -20.78 6.75
N PHE A 213 2.77 -20.40 6.03
CA PHE A 213 2.68 -20.65 4.59
C PHE A 213 3.88 -20.10 3.82
N VAL A 214 4.21 -18.82 4.03
CA VAL A 214 5.35 -18.15 3.37
C VAL A 214 6.64 -18.86 3.70
N ARG A 215 6.85 -19.19 4.97
CA ARG A 215 8.06 -19.85 5.47
C ARG A 215 8.23 -21.25 4.88
N VAL A 216 7.16 -22.05 4.92
CA VAL A 216 7.19 -23.42 4.39
C VAL A 216 7.39 -23.42 2.88
N LEU A 217 6.66 -22.56 2.15
CA LEU A 217 6.78 -22.49 0.70
C LEU A 217 8.20 -22.10 0.29
N LEU A 218 8.81 -21.07 0.89
CA LEU A 218 10.20 -20.68 0.60
C LEU A 218 11.17 -21.83 0.91
N ARG A 219 11.13 -22.37 2.14
CA ARG A 219 12.06 -23.37 2.63
C ARG A 219 12.00 -24.66 1.83
N LYS A 220 10.78 -25.12 1.57
CA LYS A 220 10.56 -26.38 0.87
C LYS A 220 10.93 -26.27 -0.61
N THR A 221 10.63 -25.15 -1.27
CA THR A 221 11.05 -24.96 -2.66
C THR A 221 12.57 -25.03 -2.81
N ILE A 222 13.31 -24.41 -1.89
CA ILE A 222 14.79 -24.46 -1.90
C ILE A 222 15.30 -25.86 -1.54
N SER A 223 14.76 -26.49 -0.48
CA SER A 223 15.26 -27.80 -0.04
C SER A 223 14.96 -28.95 -0.99
N MET A 224 13.87 -28.83 -1.78
CA MET A 224 13.43 -29.84 -2.76
C MET A 224 13.86 -29.48 -4.19
N ASP A 225 14.82 -28.58 -4.35
CA ASP A 225 15.26 -28.06 -5.65
C ASP A 225 15.55 -29.14 -6.67
N SER A 226 16.45 -30.06 -6.34
CA SER A 226 16.85 -31.17 -7.21
C SER A 226 15.74 -32.19 -7.46
N GLU A 227 14.82 -32.38 -6.52
CA GLU A 227 13.66 -33.26 -6.69
C GLU A 227 12.65 -32.64 -7.67
N ASN A 228 12.38 -31.35 -7.51
CA ASN A 228 11.49 -30.60 -8.39
C ASN A 228 12.06 -30.51 -9.82
N GLU A 229 13.39 -30.36 -9.99
CA GLU A 229 14.02 -30.41 -11.30
C GLU A 229 13.79 -31.73 -12.02
N LYS A 230 13.96 -32.88 -11.34
CA LYS A 230 13.68 -34.20 -11.92
C LYS A 230 12.22 -34.34 -12.35
N VAL A 231 11.29 -33.81 -11.59
CA VAL A 231 9.85 -33.81 -11.95
C VAL A 231 9.61 -32.98 -13.20
N ILE A 232 10.21 -31.78 -13.27
CA ILE A 232 10.08 -30.89 -14.44
C ILE A 232 10.69 -31.57 -15.68
N ASP A 233 11.90 -32.09 -15.58
CA ASP A 233 12.60 -32.78 -16.67
C ASP A 233 11.78 -33.98 -17.20
N HIS A 234 11.20 -34.77 -16.30
CA HIS A 234 10.35 -35.89 -16.70
C HIS A 234 9.07 -35.48 -17.44
N LEU A 235 8.52 -34.34 -17.10
CA LEU A 235 7.26 -33.84 -17.68
C LEU A 235 7.48 -33.00 -18.95
N THR A 236 8.65 -32.43 -19.14
CA THR A 236 9.00 -31.57 -20.29
C THR A 236 9.67 -32.35 -21.43
N THR A 237 8.95 -33.30 -22.00
CA THR A 237 9.52 -34.23 -23.03
C THR A 237 10.03 -33.56 -24.30
N ASN A 238 9.65 -32.31 -24.59
CA ASN A 238 9.96 -31.58 -25.82
C ASN A 238 10.93 -30.41 -25.60
N TRP A 239 11.36 -30.14 -24.38
CA TRP A 239 12.21 -29.00 -24.03
C TRP A 239 13.34 -29.44 -23.09
N GLU A 240 14.55 -29.10 -23.44
CA GLU A 240 15.70 -29.25 -22.52
C GLU A 240 15.54 -28.17 -21.40
N LEU A 241 15.75 -28.54 -20.14
CA LEU A 241 15.65 -27.67 -18.97
C LEU A 241 16.44 -26.35 -19.13
N ASP A 242 17.61 -26.43 -19.77
CA ASP A 242 18.49 -25.28 -20.00
C ASP A 242 17.87 -24.21 -20.93
N ARG A 243 16.82 -24.56 -21.67
CA ARG A 243 16.10 -23.65 -22.57
C ARG A 243 14.87 -22.99 -21.93
N ILE A 244 14.49 -23.44 -20.74
CA ILE A 244 13.37 -22.85 -20.00
C ILE A 244 13.88 -21.61 -19.28
N ALA A 245 13.14 -20.49 -19.38
CA ALA A 245 13.52 -19.28 -18.68
C ALA A 245 13.60 -19.53 -17.16
N LYS A 246 14.63 -18.98 -16.51
CA LYS A 246 14.88 -19.18 -15.08
C LYS A 246 13.67 -18.87 -14.20
N MET A 247 12.93 -17.81 -14.54
CA MET A 247 11.70 -17.44 -13.83
C MET A 247 10.64 -18.54 -13.93
N ASP A 248 10.45 -19.12 -15.11
CA ASP A 248 9.47 -20.18 -15.33
C ASP A 248 9.84 -21.45 -14.56
N THR A 249 11.14 -21.79 -14.52
CA THR A 249 11.65 -22.91 -13.73
C THR A 249 11.38 -22.71 -12.24
N ILE A 250 11.60 -21.50 -11.71
CA ILE A 250 11.32 -21.17 -10.30
C ILE A 250 9.82 -21.26 -10.01
N LEU A 251 8.97 -20.74 -10.90
CA LEU A 251 7.51 -20.85 -10.79
C LEU A 251 7.03 -22.29 -10.76
N MET A 252 7.56 -23.15 -11.64
CA MET A 252 7.23 -24.57 -11.65
C MET A 252 7.68 -25.27 -10.36
N LYS A 253 8.91 -25.03 -9.89
CA LYS A 253 9.41 -25.57 -8.62
C LYS A 253 8.53 -25.15 -7.45
N MET A 254 8.16 -23.88 -7.38
CA MET A 254 7.29 -23.33 -6.34
C MET A 254 5.88 -23.97 -6.39
N ALA A 255 5.30 -24.12 -7.59
CA ALA A 255 4.00 -24.74 -7.76
C ALA A 255 3.99 -26.22 -7.36
N ILE A 256 4.99 -27.00 -7.78
CA ILE A 256 5.13 -28.43 -7.41
C ILE A 256 5.24 -28.54 -5.89
N THR A 257 6.07 -27.72 -5.27
CA THR A 257 6.25 -27.70 -3.81
C THR A 257 4.91 -27.36 -3.11
N GLU A 258 4.18 -26.37 -3.59
CA GLU A 258 2.91 -25.99 -3.00
C GLU A 258 1.89 -27.13 -3.09
N PHE A 259 1.75 -27.80 -4.22
CA PHE A 259 0.88 -28.98 -4.36
C PHE A 259 1.24 -30.13 -3.43
N GLN A 260 2.52 -30.30 -3.10
CA GLN A 260 2.97 -31.37 -2.22
C GLN A 260 2.79 -31.03 -0.73
N MET A 261 2.95 -29.76 -0.36
CA MET A 261 2.99 -29.33 1.04
C MET A 261 1.63 -28.88 1.57
N PHE A 262 0.76 -28.35 0.72
CA PHE A 262 -0.53 -27.81 1.14
C PHE A 262 -1.65 -28.57 0.41
N THR A 263 -2.33 -29.43 1.17
CA THR A 263 -3.57 -30.06 0.68
C THR A 263 -4.68 -29.02 0.56
N THR A 264 -5.26 -28.90 -0.61
CA THR A 264 -6.46 -28.08 -0.87
C THR A 264 -7.70 -28.67 -0.22
#